data_8970330cde6268728bf2aa386ec613bd
#
_entry.id   8970330cde6268728bf2aa386ec613bd
#
_cell.length_a   1.000
_cell.length_b   1.000
_cell.length_c   1.000
_cell.angle_alpha   90.00
_cell.angle_beta   90.00
_cell.angle_gamma   90.00
#
_symmetry.space_group_name_H-M   'P 1'
#
loop_
_entity.id
_entity.type
_entity.pdbx_description
1 polymer ?
#
loop_
_entity_poly.entity_id
_entity_poly.type
_entity_poly.pdbx_seq_one_letter_code
_entity_poly.pdbx_strand_id
1 'polypeptide(L)'
;MFDYTSTYLRMNQKPWFPIMGEFHYSRYQDEFWEEELRKIQAGGVTIVSTYVIWIHHEEEEGVFDFSGCCDLRKFLQLCKKVGLMVFLRPGPWVHGEVRNGGFPDWLMEKGKRIRLRSDDPAYLRSVTRFWQAIFQQAQGLFWDQGGPIIGIQIENEYGHVGGLRGADGEQHMRTLTALAKKIGFCVPLYTATGWGGACTGGLLPVMGGYCEAPWAQTTGELPANSNYIFSHVRSDLLIGCDHNVNDELTFDETKFPYLTAELGGGVQITDHRRPQVSGADIGAMSIAKLGSGVGMLGYYMYHGGSNPCGKYSSLQESRETGYANDLPEINYDFQAPIRQFGTISDTYREIRLLALFLRDFGELLAPMQSKILTPCETQRMRTRSVWRAVLTKTADFFSSIIISADGQWMPIRELSLWATMGREQCCFPKRILRPENLDFSPIGSSWDRPFCKAHLRRPSANCGRPKRRCSYFMVTERMLTNGSQKKRLQFCI
;
A
#
# COMPACT_ATOMS: atom_id res chain seq x y z
N MET A 1 0.41 -5.38 21.52
CA MET A 1 -0.99 -5.19 21.11
C MET A 1 -1.01 -4.17 20.00
N PHE A 2 -1.78 -4.43 18.94
CA PHE A 2 -2.01 -3.48 17.84
C PHE A 2 -3.32 -2.76 18.08
N ASP A 3 -3.32 -1.48 17.91
CA ASP A 3 -4.49 -0.63 17.94
C ASP A 3 -4.25 0.67 17.13
N TYR A 4 -5.20 1.59 17.17
CA TYR A 4 -5.08 2.86 16.46
C TYR A 4 -5.68 4.00 17.27
N THR A 5 -5.20 5.20 16.96
CA THR A 5 -5.83 6.47 17.35
C THR A 5 -6.58 7.04 16.13
N SER A 6 -7.22 8.17 16.28
CA SER A 6 -7.80 8.87 15.12
C SER A 6 -6.77 9.34 14.09
N THR A 7 -5.47 9.26 14.38
CA THR A 7 -4.40 9.81 13.53
C THR A 7 -3.33 8.82 13.11
N TYR A 8 -3.08 7.75 13.88
CA TYR A 8 -2.01 6.79 13.58
C TYR A 8 -2.24 5.41 14.19
N LEU A 9 -1.54 4.43 13.65
CA LEU A 9 -1.45 3.06 14.18
C LEU A 9 -0.48 2.99 15.36
N ARG A 10 -0.74 2.06 16.28
CA ARG A 10 0.16 1.75 17.41
C ARG A 10 0.51 0.27 17.43
N MET A 11 1.76 0.00 17.76
CA MET A 11 2.26 -1.33 18.11
C MET A 11 2.84 -1.28 19.52
N ASN A 12 2.27 -2.06 20.44
CA ASN A 12 2.67 -2.07 21.86
C ASN A 12 2.62 -0.65 22.48
N GLN A 13 1.55 0.09 22.20
CA GLN A 13 1.27 1.46 22.64
C GLN A 13 2.23 2.53 22.09
N LYS A 14 3.17 2.17 21.23
CA LYS A 14 4.05 3.12 20.55
C LYS A 14 3.50 3.47 19.16
N PRO A 15 3.71 4.70 18.69
CA PRO A 15 3.40 5.07 17.32
C PRO A 15 4.09 4.13 16.35
N TRP A 16 3.39 3.73 15.31
CA TRP A 16 3.90 2.78 14.33
C TRP A 16 3.51 3.20 12.93
N PHE A 17 4.47 3.25 12.02
CA PHE A 17 4.27 3.54 10.61
C PHE A 17 4.70 2.32 9.77
N PRO A 18 3.79 1.38 9.49
CA PRO A 18 4.10 0.21 8.70
C PRO A 18 4.08 0.49 7.20
N ILE A 19 4.77 -0.39 6.47
CA ILE A 19 4.58 -0.57 5.02
C ILE A 19 3.96 -1.94 4.82
N MET A 20 2.86 -1.97 4.08
CA MET A 20 2.15 -3.18 3.69
C MET A 20 2.33 -3.43 2.19
N GLY A 21 2.45 -4.68 1.79
CA GLY A 21 2.56 -5.07 0.39
C GLY A 21 1.66 -6.25 0.06
N GLU A 22 0.84 -6.09 -0.99
CA GLU A 22 -0.05 -7.15 -1.46
C GLU A 22 0.72 -8.18 -2.26
N PHE A 23 0.57 -9.45 -1.88
CA PHE A 23 1.09 -10.63 -2.58
C PHE A 23 0.05 -11.74 -2.55
N HIS A 24 -0.55 -12.03 -3.70
CA HIS A 24 -1.52 -13.11 -3.82
C HIS A 24 -0.80 -14.46 -3.93
N TYR A 25 -0.70 -15.19 -2.84
CA TYR A 25 0.01 -16.48 -2.80
C TYR A 25 -0.51 -17.46 -3.85
N SER A 26 -1.82 -17.53 -4.08
CA SER A 26 -2.43 -18.43 -5.06
C SER A 26 -2.15 -18.07 -6.54
N ARG A 27 -1.50 -16.94 -6.79
CA ARG A 27 -1.00 -16.51 -8.11
C ARG A 27 0.50 -16.73 -8.31
N TYR A 28 1.14 -17.50 -7.41
CA TYR A 28 2.57 -17.77 -7.49
C TYR A 28 2.89 -19.19 -7.02
N GLN A 29 3.95 -19.79 -7.58
CA GLN A 29 4.32 -21.16 -7.24
C GLN A 29 4.84 -21.26 -5.81
N ASP A 30 4.33 -22.20 -5.05
CA ASP A 30 4.53 -22.35 -3.62
C ASP A 30 5.97 -22.73 -3.22
N GLU A 31 6.73 -23.29 -4.13
CA GLU A 31 8.16 -23.62 -3.92
C GLU A 31 9.05 -22.38 -3.82
N PHE A 32 8.62 -21.24 -4.41
CA PHE A 32 9.38 -19.99 -4.39
C PHE A 32 8.87 -18.97 -3.33
N TRP A 33 7.78 -19.23 -2.62
CA TRP A 33 7.19 -18.25 -1.68
C TRP A 33 8.19 -17.75 -0.63
N GLU A 34 9.05 -18.61 -0.09
CA GLU A 34 10.01 -18.16 0.93
C GLU A 34 11.02 -17.17 0.36
N GLU A 35 11.50 -17.39 -0.86
CA GLU A 35 12.41 -16.46 -1.52
C GLU A 35 11.72 -15.12 -1.77
N GLU A 36 10.50 -15.13 -2.28
CA GLU A 36 9.75 -13.91 -2.59
C GLU A 36 9.38 -13.13 -1.31
N LEU A 37 8.97 -13.81 -0.25
CA LEU A 37 8.74 -13.19 1.04
C LEU A 37 10.00 -12.55 1.62
N ARG A 38 11.18 -13.14 1.42
CA ARG A 38 12.46 -12.52 1.80
C ARG A 38 12.79 -11.29 0.96
N LYS A 39 12.47 -11.29 -0.34
CA LYS A 39 12.58 -10.08 -1.19
C LYS A 39 11.65 -8.98 -0.71
N ILE A 40 10.40 -9.32 -0.38
CA ILE A 40 9.40 -8.40 0.19
C ILE A 40 9.93 -7.77 1.49
N GLN A 41 10.43 -8.59 2.42
CA GLN A 41 11.02 -8.12 3.68
C GLN A 41 12.25 -7.23 3.43
N ALA A 42 13.14 -7.63 2.54
CA ALA A 42 14.34 -6.86 2.19
C ALA A 42 13.98 -5.50 1.53
N GLY A 43 12.83 -5.39 0.88
CA GLY A 43 12.24 -4.16 0.38
C GLY A 43 11.73 -3.21 1.48
N GLY A 44 11.69 -3.67 2.74
CA GLY A 44 11.26 -2.88 3.89
C GLY A 44 9.77 -2.99 4.22
N VAL A 45 9.06 -3.89 3.54
CA VAL A 45 7.68 -4.25 3.88
C VAL A 45 7.66 -4.99 5.22
N THR A 46 6.72 -4.65 6.07
CA THR A 46 6.52 -5.25 7.41
C THR A 46 5.26 -6.09 7.49
N ILE A 47 4.30 -5.83 6.64
CA ILE A 47 3.01 -6.53 6.57
C ILE A 47 2.82 -7.05 5.15
N VAL A 48 2.57 -8.33 4.99
CA VAL A 48 2.06 -8.89 3.74
C VAL A 48 0.54 -8.92 3.79
N SER A 49 -0.09 -8.32 2.80
CA SER A 49 -1.52 -8.45 2.57
C SER A 49 -1.77 -9.51 1.50
N THR A 50 -2.79 -10.32 1.66
CA THR A 50 -3.14 -11.35 0.68
C THR A 50 -4.61 -11.69 0.69
N TYR A 51 -5.20 -11.83 -0.50
CA TYR A 51 -6.53 -12.39 -0.66
C TYR A 51 -6.52 -13.92 -0.51
N VAL A 52 -7.61 -14.44 0.06
CA VAL A 52 -8.02 -15.82 -0.13
C VAL A 52 -9.12 -15.82 -1.17
N ILE A 53 -8.75 -16.04 -2.42
CA ILE A 53 -9.65 -15.93 -3.58
C ILE A 53 -10.53 -17.17 -3.63
N TRP A 54 -11.83 -17.01 -3.47
CA TRP A 54 -12.76 -18.14 -3.29
C TRP A 54 -12.70 -19.14 -4.45
N ILE A 55 -12.82 -18.67 -5.70
CA ILE A 55 -12.77 -19.56 -6.88
C ILE A 55 -11.46 -20.35 -7.01
N HIS A 56 -10.33 -19.85 -6.48
CA HIS A 56 -9.07 -20.59 -6.47
C HIS A 56 -9.07 -21.76 -5.50
N HIS A 57 -9.96 -21.73 -4.50
CA HIS A 57 -10.02 -22.75 -3.44
C HIS A 57 -11.24 -23.65 -3.52
N GLU A 58 -12.31 -23.24 -4.20
CA GLU A 58 -13.55 -24.00 -4.30
C GLU A 58 -14.19 -23.77 -5.67
N GLU A 59 -13.51 -24.17 -6.74
CA GLU A 59 -14.04 -24.05 -8.11
C GLU A 59 -15.27 -24.98 -8.30
N GLU A 60 -15.31 -26.12 -7.57
CA GLU A 60 -16.43 -27.05 -7.50
C GLU A 60 -17.06 -27.01 -6.10
N GLU A 61 -18.39 -26.88 -6.02
CA GLU A 61 -19.09 -26.71 -4.74
C GLU A 61 -18.80 -27.84 -3.76
N GLY A 62 -18.27 -27.49 -2.59
CA GLY A 62 -17.94 -28.43 -1.52
C GLY A 62 -16.58 -29.08 -1.63
N VAL A 63 -15.86 -28.84 -2.71
CA VAL A 63 -14.52 -29.38 -2.94
C VAL A 63 -13.49 -28.29 -2.73
N PHE A 64 -12.92 -28.24 -1.54
CA PHE A 64 -11.88 -27.25 -1.21
C PHE A 64 -10.48 -27.75 -1.55
N ASP A 65 -9.68 -26.91 -2.20
CA ASP A 65 -8.26 -27.12 -2.41
C ASP A 65 -7.42 -26.14 -1.55
N PHE A 66 -6.62 -26.71 -0.66
CA PHE A 66 -5.61 -26.01 0.12
C PHE A 66 -4.24 -26.70 -0.04
N SER A 67 -3.90 -27.08 -1.26
CA SER A 67 -2.63 -27.72 -1.60
C SER A 67 -1.82 -26.90 -2.61
N GLY A 68 -0.53 -27.17 -2.74
CA GLY A 68 0.36 -26.48 -3.70
C GLY A 68 0.26 -24.97 -3.56
N CYS A 69 0.00 -24.25 -4.65
CA CYS A 69 -0.14 -22.80 -4.64
C CYS A 69 -1.40 -22.28 -3.89
N CYS A 70 -2.30 -23.19 -3.49
CA CYS A 70 -3.46 -22.89 -2.66
C CYS A 70 -3.24 -23.17 -1.16
N ASP A 71 -2.06 -23.64 -0.73
CA ASP A 71 -1.77 -23.97 0.67
C ASP A 71 -1.59 -22.70 1.52
N LEU A 72 -2.73 -22.13 1.95
CA LEU A 72 -2.78 -20.95 2.80
C LEU A 72 -1.98 -21.15 4.10
N ARG A 73 -2.07 -22.33 4.73
CA ARG A 73 -1.38 -22.59 5.98
C ARG A 73 0.14 -22.53 5.82
N LYS A 74 0.69 -23.17 4.79
CA LYS A 74 2.11 -23.11 4.44
C LYS A 74 2.56 -21.68 4.20
N PHE A 75 1.78 -20.90 3.42
CA PHE A 75 2.09 -19.49 3.16
C PHE A 75 2.17 -18.66 4.45
N LEU A 76 1.19 -18.78 5.33
CA LEU A 76 1.15 -18.07 6.61
C LEU A 76 2.33 -18.48 7.53
N GLN A 77 2.69 -19.77 7.55
CA GLN A 77 3.86 -20.24 8.28
C GLN A 77 5.17 -19.69 7.74
N LEU A 78 5.29 -19.54 6.42
CA LEU A 78 6.45 -18.91 5.78
C LEU A 78 6.52 -17.41 6.10
N CYS A 79 5.41 -16.68 6.09
CA CYS A 79 5.37 -15.28 6.56
C CYS A 79 5.90 -15.18 7.99
N LYS A 80 5.44 -16.04 8.90
CA LYS A 80 5.95 -16.11 10.28
C LYS A 80 7.44 -16.39 10.32
N LYS A 81 7.91 -17.39 9.56
CA LYS A 81 9.33 -17.80 9.50
C LYS A 81 10.22 -16.66 9.04
N VAL A 82 9.78 -15.91 8.04
CA VAL A 82 10.50 -14.75 7.50
C VAL A 82 10.42 -13.54 8.44
N GLY A 83 9.43 -13.49 9.34
CA GLY A 83 9.22 -12.37 10.27
C GLY A 83 8.34 -11.27 9.70
N LEU A 84 7.46 -11.60 8.77
CA LEU A 84 6.44 -10.73 8.21
C LEU A 84 5.12 -10.92 8.95
N MET A 85 4.43 -9.83 9.23
CA MET A 85 3.04 -9.84 9.68
C MET A 85 2.10 -10.01 8.50
N VAL A 86 0.85 -10.41 8.75
CA VAL A 86 -0.13 -10.66 7.69
C VAL A 86 -1.42 -9.89 7.96
N PHE A 87 -1.90 -9.21 6.91
CA PHE A 87 -3.29 -8.81 6.74
C PHE A 87 -3.97 -9.81 5.82
N LEU A 88 -4.89 -10.59 6.36
CA LEU A 88 -5.63 -11.57 5.60
C LEU A 88 -6.90 -10.93 5.02
N ARG A 89 -7.17 -11.18 3.74
CA ARG A 89 -8.34 -10.65 3.03
C ARG A 89 -9.21 -11.83 2.56
N PRO A 90 -10.09 -12.39 3.44
CA PRO A 90 -10.87 -13.59 3.12
C PRO A 90 -12.10 -13.30 2.25
N GLY A 91 -12.24 -12.13 1.73
CA GLY A 91 -13.40 -11.71 0.96
C GLY A 91 -14.67 -11.58 1.82
N PRO A 92 -15.83 -12.16 1.38
CA PRO A 92 -16.00 -13.20 0.35
C PRO A 92 -15.84 -12.73 -1.11
N TRP A 93 -16.12 -11.47 -1.40
CA TRP A 93 -15.81 -10.80 -2.66
C TRP A 93 -14.45 -10.12 -2.56
N VAL A 94 -13.60 -10.27 -3.58
CA VAL A 94 -12.25 -9.72 -3.58
C VAL A 94 -12.02 -8.69 -4.70
N HIS A 95 -12.84 -8.67 -5.76
CA HIS A 95 -12.55 -8.02 -7.02
C HIS A 95 -11.24 -8.57 -7.59
N GLY A 96 -10.12 -7.92 -7.35
CA GLY A 96 -8.77 -8.44 -7.59
C GLY A 96 -8.51 -8.89 -9.02
N GLU A 97 -9.26 -8.32 -9.98
CA GLU A 97 -9.25 -8.66 -11.41
C GLU A 97 -9.40 -10.18 -11.62
N VAL A 98 -10.27 -10.80 -10.82
CA VAL A 98 -10.58 -12.23 -10.84
C VAL A 98 -11.96 -12.44 -11.43
N ARG A 99 -12.15 -13.57 -12.13
CA ARG A 99 -13.45 -14.03 -12.62
C ARG A 99 -14.51 -13.92 -11.52
N ASN A 100 -15.64 -13.28 -11.84
CA ASN A 100 -16.77 -13.05 -10.93
C ASN A 100 -16.37 -12.34 -9.61
N GLY A 101 -15.28 -11.54 -9.60
CA GLY A 101 -14.77 -10.91 -8.37
C GLY A 101 -14.28 -11.91 -7.32
N GLY A 102 -13.93 -13.12 -7.76
CA GLY A 102 -13.47 -14.23 -6.93
C GLY A 102 -14.56 -15.23 -6.57
N PHE A 103 -15.82 -14.98 -6.92
CA PHE A 103 -16.90 -15.96 -6.69
C PHE A 103 -16.81 -17.14 -7.66
N PRO A 104 -16.94 -18.39 -7.18
CA PRO A 104 -17.02 -19.55 -8.05
C PRO A 104 -18.28 -19.53 -8.91
N ASP A 105 -18.22 -20.13 -10.11
CA ASP A 105 -19.33 -20.14 -11.06
C ASP A 105 -20.60 -20.80 -10.49
N TRP A 106 -20.45 -21.86 -9.67
CA TRP A 106 -21.60 -22.47 -8.99
C TRP A 106 -22.33 -21.51 -8.05
N LEU A 107 -21.62 -20.56 -7.42
CA LEU A 107 -22.22 -19.53 -6.57
C LEU A 107 -22.95 -18.48 -7.43
N MET A 108 -22.39 -18.11 -8.58
CA MET A 108 -23.06 -17.23 -9.54
C MET A 108 -24.35 -17.85 -10.08
N GLU A 109 -24.36 -19.16 -10.36
CA GLU A 109 -25.60 -19.89 -10.73
C GLU A 109 -26.65 -19.85 -9.61
N LYS A 110 -26.23 -20.01 -8.35
CA LYS A 110 -27.13 -19.80 -7.19
C LYS A 110 -27.61 -18.36 -7.11
N GLY A 111 -26.77 -17.39 -7.45
CA GLY A 111 -27.09 -15.96 -7.47
C GLY A 111 -28.27 -15.59 -8.37
N LYS A 112 -28.66 -16.45 -9.30
CA LYS A 112 -29.93 -16.30 -10.07
C LYS A 112 -31.19 -16.49 -9.23
N ARG A 113 -31.09 -17.06 -8.02
CA ARG A 113 -32.21 -17.40 -7.13
C ARG A 113 -32.10 -16.79 -5.73
N ILE A 114 -30.91 -16.36 -5.33
CA ILE A 114 -30.60 -15.76 -4.04
C ILE A 114 -29.88 -14.43 -4.28
N ARG A 115 -29.93 -13.54 -3.30
CA ARG A 115 -29.20 -12.27 -3.42
C ARG A 115 -27.78 -12.41 -2.86
N LEU A 116 -26.78 -12.40 -3.75
CA LEU A 116 -25.38 -12.38 -3.37
C LEU A 116 -25.01 -11.03 -2.73
N ARG A 117 -23.92 -10.98 -1.97
CA ARG A 117 -23.42 -9.81 -1.26
C ARG A 117 -24.54 -9.10 -0.48
N SER A 118 -25.30 -9.87 0.29
CA SER A 118 -26.42 -9.40 1.13
C SER A 118 -26.64 -10.32 2.33
N ASP A 119 -27.56 -9.96 3.21
CA ASP A 119 -27.94 -10.78 4.36
C ASP A 119 -28.89 -11.95 3.98
N ASP A 120 -28.94 -12.34 2.70
CA ASP A 120 -29.64 -13.55 2.27
C ASP A 120 -29.10 -14.77 3.02
N PRO A 121 -29.96 -15.54 3.71
CA PRO A 121 -29.51 -16.67 4.53
C PRO A 121 -28.78 -17.77 3.75
N ALA A 122 -29.11 -17.97 2.46
CA ALA A 122 -28.46 -18.98 1.63
C ALA A 122 -27.04 -18.50 1.23
N TYR A 123 -26.90 -17.22 0.91
CA TYR A 123 -25.58 -16.62 0.68
C TYR A 123 -24.71 -16.68 1.93
N LEU A 124 -25.22 -16.26 3.08
CA LEU A 124 -24.48 -16.30 4.35
C LEU A 124 -24.06 -17.71 4.75
N ARG A 125 -24.87 -18.75 4.43
CA ARG A 125 -24.44 -20.15 4.64
C ARG A 125 -23.23 -20.52 3.78
N SER A 126 -23.21 -20.09 2.53
CA SER A 126 -22.06 -20.35 1.63
C SER A 126 -20.81 -19.64 2.12
N VAL A 127 -20.93 -18.35 2.52
CA VAL A 127 -19.83 -17.59 3.13
C VAL A 127 -19.34 -18.25 4.41
N THR A 128 -20.25 -18.69 5.27
CA THR A 128 -19.88 -19.38 6.52
C THR A 128 -19.03 -20.60 6.25
N ARG A 129 -19.42 -21.43 5.29
CA ARG A 129 -18.68 -22.65 4.91
C ARG A 129 -17.27 -22.30 4.40
N PHE A 130 -17.17 -21.33 3.50
CA PHE A 130 -15.88 -20.88 2.97
C PHE A 130 -14.99 -20.31 4.07
N TRP A 131 -15.51 -19.44 4.93
CA TRP A 131 -14.70 -18.86 6.01
C TRP A 131 -14.33 -19.86 7.10
N GLN A 132 -15.15 -20.89 7.34
CA GLN A 132 -14.79 -22.02 8.22
C GLN A 132 -13.60 -22.80 7.65
N ALA A 133 -13.57 -23.02 6.33
CA ALA A 133 -12.44 -23.67 5.68
C ALA A 133 -11.16 -22.84 5.80
N ILE A 134 -11.25 -21.52 5.59
CA ILE A 134 -10.12 -20.60 5.81
C ILE A 134 -9.66 -20.62 7.27
N PHE A 135 -10.59 -20.57 8.22
CA PHE A 135 -10.27 -20.59 9.64
C PHE A 135 -9.50 -21.86 10.04
N GLN A 136 -9.86 -23.01 9.50
CA GLN A 136 -9.14 -24.26 9.73
C GLN A 136 -7.67 -24.18 9.30
N GLN A 137 -7.39 -23.49 8.18
CA GLN A 137 -6.02 -23.25 7.71
C GLN A 137 -5.28 -22.25 8.59
N ALA A 138 -5.96 -21.22 9.09
CA ALA A 138 -5.40 -20.12 9.86
C ALA A 138 -5.28 -20.42 11.37
N GLN A 139 -5.93 -21.46 11.85
CA GLN A 139 -5.94 -21.81 13.29
C GLN A 139 -4.53 -22.00 13.85
N GLY A 140 -4.21 -21.36 14.97
CA GLY A 140 -2.89 -21.32 15.58
C GLY A 140 -1.93 -20.29 14.96
N LEU A 141 -2.40 -19.51 13.97
CA LEU A 141 -1.59 -18.51 13.24
C LEU A 141 -2.11 -17.07 13.43
N PHE A 142 -3.09 -16.86 14.31
CA PHE A 142 -3.49 -15.52 14.74
C PHE A 142 -2.48 -14.92 15.71
N TRP A 143 -2.44 -13.60 15.78
CA TRP A 143 -1.45 -12.87 16.58
C TRP A 143 -1.46 -13.24 18.08
N ASP A 144 -2.64 -13.36 18.66
CA ASP A 144 -2.83 -13.78 20.06
C ASP A 144 -2.35 -15.21 20.33
N GLN A 145 -2.23 -16.03 19.29
CA GLN A 145 -1.70 -17.39 19.31
C GLN A 145 -0.19 -17.44 18.92
N GLY A 146 0.46 -16.28 18.82
CA GLY A 146 1.85 -16.17 18.38
C GLY A 146 2.06 -16.35 16.87
N GLY A 147 1.01 -16.25 16.08
CA GLY A 147 1.02 -16.27 14.61
C GLY A 147 1.27 -14.90 13.97
N PRO A 148 1.35 -14.85 12.64
CA PRO A 148 1.62 -13.62 11.91
C PRO A 148 0.38 -12.77 11.62
N ILE A 149 -0.87 -13.32 11.73
CA ILE A 149 -2.10 -12.63 11.31
C ILE A 149 -2.47 -11.56 12.35
N ILE A 150 -2.30 -10.29 11.98
CA ILE A 150 -2.60 -9.12 12.83
C ILE A 150 -3.89 -8.41 12.44
N GLY A 151 -4.40 -8.65 11.24
CA GLY A 151 -5.58 -7.97 10.73
C GLY A 151 -6.32 -8.79 9.69
N ILE A 152 -7.61 -8.48 9.55
CA ILE A 152 -8.49 -9.03 8.53
C ILE A 152 -9.28 -7.90 7.89
N GLN A 153 -9.29 -7.87 6.55
CA GLN A 153 -10.19 -7.02 5.80
C GLN A 153 -11.46 -7.80 5.45
N ILE A 154 -12.60 -7.24 5.79
CA ILE A 154 -13.91 -7.78 5.47
C ILE A 154 -14.38 -7.20 4.14
N GLU A 155 -14.75 -8.06 3.19
CA GLU A 155 -15.21 -7.68 1.85
C GLU A 155 -14.16 -6.84 1.08
N ASN A 156 -14.50 -6.40 -0.10
CA ASN A 156 -13.72 -5.41 -0.85
C ASN A 156 -14.65 -4.49 -1.66
N GLU A 157 -14.40 -3.20 -1.61
CA GLU A 157 -15.15 -2.17 -2.34
C GLU A 157 -16.68 -2.30 -2.21
N TYR A 158 -17.14 -2.76 -1.05
CA TYR A 158 -18.55 -3.04 -0.82
C TYR A 158 -19.39 -1.76 -0.81
N GLY A 159 -20.35 -1.68 -1.73
CA GLY A 159 -21.16 -0.48 -1.95
C GLY A 159 -20.56 0.47 -2.99
N HIS A 160 -19.25 0.36 -3.28
CA HIS A 160 -18.57 1.05 -4.38
C HIS A 160 -18.63 0.21 -5.66
N VAL A 161 -18.03 -0.98 -5.65
CA VAL A 161 -18.12 -1.96 -6.74
C VAL A 161 -19.13 -3.04 -6.39
N GLY A 162 -20.41 -2.76 -6.67
CA GLY A 162 -21.52 -3.65 -6.33
C GLY A 162 -21.81 -3.74 -4.81
N GLY A 163 -22.63 -4.70 -4.42
CA GLY A 163 -23.15 -4.80 -3.05
C GLY A 163 -24.30 -3.83 -2.78
N LEU A 164 -24.70 -3.75 -1.51
CA LEU A 164 -25.72 -2.81 -1.02
C LEU A 164 -25.06 -1.49 -0.61
N ARG A 165 -25.85 -0.43 -0.55
CA ARG A 165 -25.42 0.91 -0.15
C ARG A 165 -26.22 1.41 1.05
N GLY A 166 -25.75 2.51 1.64
CA GLY A 166 -26.43 3.16 2.76
C GLY A 166 -26.64 2.23 3.95
N ALA A 167 -27.76 2.33 4.63
CA ALA A 167 -28.02 1.60 5.88
C ALA A 167 -27.98 0.07 5.70
N ASP A 168 -28.48 -0.44 4.58
CA ASP A 168 -28.49 -1.89 4.29
C ASP A 168 -27.07 -2.40 4.04
N GLY A 169 -26.24 -1.62 3.33
CA GLY A 169 -24.83 -1.94 3.10
C GLY A 169 -24.03 -1.94 4.40
N GLU A 170 -24.20 -0.91 5.21
CA GLU A 170 -23.58 -0.81 6.54
C GLU A 170 -24.00 -1.99 7.45
N GLN A 171 -25.28 -2.42 7.35
CA GLN A 171 -25.78 -3.56 8.11
C GLN A 171 -25.13 -4.86 7.64
N HIS A 172 -25.00 -5.09 6.34
CA HIS A 172 -24.36 -6.30 5.81
C HIS A 172 -22.89 -6.39 6.23
N MET A 173 -22.15 -5.30 6.21
CA MET A 173 -20.77 -5.26 6.70
C MET A 173 -20.68 -5.63 8.19
N ARG A 174 -21.64 -5.16 9.01
CA ARG A 174 -21.73 -5.58 10.43
C ARG A 174 -22.09 -7.07 10.57
N THR A 175 -22.97 -7.60 9.73
CA THR A 175 -23.33 -9.02 9.69
C THR A 175 -22.12 -9.88 9.38
N LEU A 176 -21.34 -9.53 8.34
CA LEU A 176 -20.13 -10.25 7.99
C LEU A 176 -19.09 -10.18 9.11
N THR A 177 -18.91 -9.01 9.72
CA THR A 177 -17.99 -8.85 10.85
C THR A 177 -18.38 -9.72 12.05
N ALA A 178 -19.66 -9.78 12.37
CA ALA A 178 -20.17 -10.64 13.43
C ALA A 178 -19.98 -12.13 13.09
N LEU A 179 -20.19 -12.51 11.84
CA LEU A 179 -19.94 -13.86 11.35
C LEU A 179 -18.45 -14.24 11.46
N ALA A 180 -17.55 -13.37 11.03
CA ALA A 180 -16.11 -13.59 11.15
C ALA A 180 -15.70 -13.84 12.61
N LYS A 181 -16.16 -13.00 13.53
CA LYS A 181 -15.93 -13.16 14.97
C LYS A 181 -16.51 -14.47 15.51
N LYS A 182 -17.73 -14.84 15.10
CA LYS A 182 -18.40 -16.07 15.50
C LYS A 182 -17.64 -17.33 15.04
N ILE A 183 -17.03 -17.29 13.86
CA ILE A 183 -16.19 -18.38 13.34
C ILE A 183 -14.90 -18.52 14.15
N GLY A 184 -14.40 -17.43 14.73
CA GLY A 184 -13.19 -17.43 15.57
C GLY A 184 -12.04 -16.63 14.98
N PHE A 185 -12.26 -15.79 14.00
CA PHE A 185 -11.23 -14.88 13.50
C PHE A 185 -10.87 -13.85 14.57
N CYS A 186 -9.82 -14.14 15.36
CA CYS A 186 -9.34 -13.30 16.44
C CYS A 186 -8.14 -12.47 15.97
N VAL A 187 -8.39 -11.23 15.58
CA VAL A 187 -7.33 -10.30 15.10
C VAL A 187 -7.38 -8.98 15.85
N PRO A 188 -6.24 -8.31 16.03
CA PRO A 188 -6.20 -6.96 16.59
C PRO A 188 -6.95 -5.92 15.75
N LEU A 189 -6.89 -6.03 14.41
CA LEU A 189 -7.43 -5.03 13.50
C LEU A 189 -8.41 -5.65 12.51
N TYR A 190 -9.61 -5.08 12.42
CA TYR A 190 -10.57 -5.34 11.35
C TYR A 190 -10.69 -4.11 10.48
N THR A 191 -10.55 -4.29 9.17
CA THR A 191 -10.59 -3.20 8.18
C THR A 191 -11.66 -3.43 7.12
N ALA A 192 -12.02 -2.35 6.44
CA ALA A 192 -12.82 -2.36 5.22
C ALA A 192 -12.34 -1.26 4.28
N THR A 193 -12.56 -1.44 2.98
CA THR A 193 -12.31 -0.37 2.00
C THR A 193 -13.20 0.84 2.29
N GLY A 194 -12.66 2.05 2.12
CA GLY A 194 -13.34 3.28 2.48
C GLY A 194 -13.50 4.29 1.34
N TRP A 195 -12.92 4.06 0.15
CA TRP A 195 -13.04 4.99 -0.98
C TRP A 195 -14.39 4.86 -1.69
N GLY A 196 -14.78 5.90 -2.43
CA GLY A 196 -15.86 5.87 -3.39
C GLY A 196 -17.24 5.55 -2.83
N GLY A 197 -17.52 5.89 -1.58
CA GLY A 197 -18.81 5.59 -0.95
C GLY A 197 -18.95 4.14 -0.45
N ALA A 198 -17.86 3.40 -0.33
CA ALA A 198 -17.88 2.04 0.21
C ALA A 198 -18.38 2.02 1.66
N CYS A 199 -19.20 1.01 1.97
CA CYS A 199 -19.74 0.78 3.31
C CYS A 199 -18.68 0.13 4.20
N THR A 200 -18.40 0.71 5.36
CA THR A 200 -17.37 0.21 6.27
C THR A 200 -17.88 -0.65 7.42
N GLY A 201 -19.18 -0.57 7.72
CA GLY A 201 -19.76 -1.25 8.91
C GLY A 201 -19.18 -0.75 10.23
N GLY A 202 -18.50 0.41 10.24
CA GLY A 202 -17.77 0.95 11.39
C GLY A 202 -16.39 0.35 11.60
N LEU A 203 -15.89 -0.44 10.66
CA LEU A 203 -14.51 -0.97 10.65
C LEU A 203 -13.50 0.14 10.31
N LEU A 204 -12.22 -0.13 10.60
CA LEU A 204 -11.13 0.77 10.26
C LEU A 204 -11.02 0.92 8.73
N PRO A 205 -11.30 2.11 8.17
CA PRO A 205 -11.30 2.30 6.73
C PRO A 205 -9.87 2.31 6.19
N VAL A 206 -9.67 1.64 5.06
CA VAL A 206 -8.44 1.68 4.27
C VAL A 206 -8.72 2.29 2.91
N MET A 207 -7.76 3.05 2.39
CA MET A 207 -7.90 3.87 1.19
C MET A 207 -7.03 3.33 0.05
N GLY A 208 -7.22 3.87 -1.14
CA GLY A 208 -6.46 3.54 -2.33
C GLY A 208 -5.96 4.78 -3.08
N GLY A 209 -5.28 4.54 -4.17
CA GLY A 209 -4.83 5.57 -5.11
C GLY A 209 -3.88 4.98 -6.14
N TYR A 210 -4.10 5.27 -7.41
CA TYR A 210 -3.29 4.78 -8.52
C TYR A 210 -2.73 5.93 -9.35
N CYS A 211 -1.60 5.71 -9.99
CA CYS A 211 -0.98 6.70 -10.89
C CYS A 211 -1.69 6.81 -12.24
N GLU A 212 -2.45 5.78 -12.62
CA GLU A 212 -3.25 5.66 -13.84
C GLU A 212 -4.53 4.88 -13.57
N ALA A 213 -5.50 4.96 -14.48
CA ALA A 213 -6.77 4.23 -14.39
C ALA A 213 -7.02 3.41 -15.66
N PRO A 214 -6.41 2.22 -15.80
CA PRO A 214 -6.58 1.39 -17.00
C PRO A 214 -8.01 0.88 -17.18
N TRP A 215 -8.79 0.83 -16.11
CA TRP A 215 -10.22 0.47 -16.11
C TRP A 215 -11.14 1.56 -16.67
N ALA A 216 -10.65 2.82 -16.82
CA ALA A 216 -11.46 3.90 -17.39
C ALA A 216 -11.92 3.55 -18.81
N GLN A 217 -13.23 3.70 -19.08
CA GLN A 217 -13.87 3.31 -20.35
C GLN A 217 -13.64 4.32 -21.48
N THR A 218 -12.46 4.92 -21.53
CA THR A 218 -12.02 5.83 -22.58
C THR A 218 -10.60 5.51 -23.01
N THR A 219 -10.31 5.69 -24.28
CA THR A 219 -8.95 5.63 -24.84
C THR A 219 -8.29 7.01 -24.91
N GLY A 220 -9.03 8.06 -24.57
CA GLY A 220 -8.53 9.44 -24.55
C GLY A 220 -7.64 9.72 -23.33
N GLU A 221 -7.16 10.95 -23.26
CA GLU A 221 -6.40 11.45 -22.11
C GLU A 221 -7.31 11.54 -20.88
N LEU A 222 -6.79 11.06 -19.73
CA LEU A 222 -7.47 11.14 -18.46
C LEU A 222 -7.24 12.53 -17.82
N PRO A 223 -8.14 12.96 -16.93
CA PRO A 223 -7.90 14.18 -16.16
C PRO A 223 -6.64 14.04 -15.30
N ALA A 224 -6.08 15.18 -14.90
CA ALA A 224 -4.91 15.21 -14.05
C ALA A 224 -5.13 14.44 -12.75
N ASN A 225 -4.17 13.58 -12.41
CA ASN A 225 -4.28 12.67 -11.29
C ASN A 225 -3.99 13.37 -9.96
N SER A 226 -4.98 13.40 -9.07
CA SER A 226 -4.89 14.03 -7.75
C SER A 226 -3.95 13.33 -6.78
N ASN A 227 -3.52 12.10 -7.07
CA ASN A 227 -2.59 11.36 -6.20
C ASN A 227 -1.16 11.92 -6.19
N TYR A 228 -0.86 12.84 -7.10
CA TYR A 228 0.45 13.52 -7.16
C TYR A 228 0.50 14.87 -6.44
N ILE A 229 -0.59 15.27 -5.79
CA ILE A 229 -0.65 16.54 -5.04
C ILE A 229 -0.88 16.27 -3.57
N PHE A 230 -0.39 17.18 -2.72
CA PHE A 230 -0.73 17.16 -1.31
C PHE A 230 -2.17 17.58 -1.12
N SER A 231 -2.98 16.72 -0.52
CA SER A 231 -4.40 16.94 -0.32
C SER A 231 -4.86 16.27 0.97
N HIS A 232 -5.82 16.88 1.65
CA HIS A 232 -6.54 16.22 2.75
C HIS A 232 -7.67 15.30 2.25
N VAL A 233 -7.99 15.34 0.95
CA VAL A 233 -8.95 14.43 0.34
C VAL A 233 -8.32 13.02 0.28
N ARG A 234 -8.93 12.07 0.97
CA ARG A 234 -8.43 10.69 1.08
C ARG A 234 -8.89 9.80 -0.06
N SER A 235 -10.06 10.07 -0.65
CA SER A 235 -10.63 9.27 -1.72
C SER A 235 -9.96 9.56 -3.07
N ASP A 236 -9.72 8.51 -3.85
CA ASP A 236 -9.31 8.61 -5.25
C ASP A 236 -10.55 8.44 -6.15
N LEU A 237 -10.92 9.49 -6.85
CA LEU A 237 -12.10 9.50 -7.72
C LEU A 237 -11.91 8.71 -9.02
N LEU A 238 -10.70 8.26 -9.33
CA LEU A 238 -10.42 7.42 -10.49
C LEU A 238 -10.63 5.93 -10.21
N ILE A 239 -10.57 5.49 -8.94
CA ILE A 239 -10.85 4.09 -8.60
C ILE A 239 -12.34 3.82 -8.84
N GLY A 240 -12.64 2.79 -9.63
CA GLY A 240 -14.02 2.39 -9.96
C GLY A 240 -14.77 3.37 -10.88
N CYS A 241 -14.07 4.26 -11.60
CA CYS A 241 -14.72 5.18 -12.56
C CYS A 241 -15.41 4.45 -13.73
N ASP A 242 -15.08 3.20 -13.99
CA ASP A 242 -15.78 2.29 -14.90
C ASP A 242 -17.17 1.86 -14.38
N HIS A 243 -17.41 1.96 -13.09
CA HIS A 243 -18.70 1.70 -12.44
C HIS A 243 -19.57 2.94 -12.27
N ASN A 244 -19.15 4.10 -12.82
CA ASN A 244 -19.85 5.40 -12.71
C ASN A 244 -20.21 5.76 -11.25
N VAL A 245 -19.37 5.39 -10.31
CA VAL A 245 -19.54 5.69 -8.89
C VAL A 245 -18.69 6.90 -8.54
N ASN A 246 -19.31 7.92 -8.00
CA ASN A 246 -18.65 9.17 -7.62
C ASN A 246 -19.26 9.66 -6.30
N ASP A 247 -19.16 8.80 -5.27
CA ASP A 247 -19.82 9.00 -3.99
C ASP A 247 -18.89 9.62 -2.96
N GLU A 248 -19.47 10.36 -2.03
CA GLU A 248 -18.79 10.86 -0.84
C GLU A 248 -18.46 9.71 0.13
N LEU A 249 -17.48 9.93 1.00
CA LEU A 249 -17.11 8.94 2.02
C LEU A 249 -18.28 8.68 2.98
N THR A 250 -18.47 7.41 3.36
CA THR A 250 -19.56 6.97 4.25
C THR A 250 -19.20 7.09 5.74
N PHE A 251 -17.97 7.46 6.07
CA PHE A 251 -17.46 7.52 7.43
C PHE A 251 -16.90 8.90 7.77
N ASP A 252 -16.83 9.20 9.07
CA ASP A 252 -16.22 10.43 9.58
C ASP A 252 -14.70 10.27 9.63
N GLU A 253 -13.99 10.93 8.71
CA GLU A 253 -12.53 10.88 8.56
C GLU A 253 -11.78 11.29 9.83
N THR A 254 -12.39 12.11 10.69
CA THR A 254 -11.74 12.62 11.91
C THR A 254 -11.59 11.53 12.98
N LYS A 255 -12.33 10.43 12.87
CA LYS A 255 -12.32 9.30 13.82
C LYS A 255 -11.27 8.26 13.50
N PHE A 256 -10.72 8.26 12.30
CA PHE A 256 -9.85 7.20 11.82
C PHE A 256 -8.52 7.74 11.27
N PRO A 257 -7.40 7.02 11.46
CA PRO A 257 -6.16 7.38 10.80
C PRO A 257 -6.30 7.22 9.27
N TYR A 258 -5.55 8.01 8.53
CA TYR A 258 -5.46 7.83 7.08
C TYR A 258 -4.52 6.67 6.77
N LEU A 259 -5.05 5.57 6.26
CA LEU A 259 -4.29 4.36 5.89
C LEU A 259 -4.57 4.01 4.44
N THR A 260 -3.59 3.47 3.73
CA THR A 260 -3.81 2.89 2.42
C THR A 260 -3.62 1.37 2.45
N ALA A 261 -4.44 0.64 1.69
CA ALA A 261 -4.26 -0.78 1.41
C ALA A 261 -4.03 -1.03 -0.09
N GLU A 262 -4.50 -0.10 -0.92
CA GLU A 262 -4.41 -0.20 -2.38
C GLU A 262 -3.80 1.07 -3.00
N LEU A 263 -2.66 1.50 -2.46
CA LEU A 263 -1.80 2.43 -3.17
C LEU A 263 -1.08 1.67 -4.28
N GLY A 264 -1.24 2.08 -5.53
CA GLY A 264 -0.65 1.36 -6.65
C GLY A 264 0.85 1.18 -6.50
N GLY A 265 1.31 -0.06 -6.35
CA GLY A 265 2.72 -0.42 -6.48
C GLY A 265 3.18 -0.49 -7.94
N GLY A 266 2.24 -0.50 -8.80
CA GLY A 266 2.24 -0.44 -10.25
C GLY A 266 0.81 -0.23 -10.72
N VAL A 267 0.47 -0.74 -11.89
CA VAL A 267 -0.89 -0.67 -12.43
C VAL A 267 -1.14 -1.84 -13.38
N GLN A 268 -2.38 -2.34 -13.38
CA GLN A 268 -2.83 -3.35 -14.32
C GLN A 268 -2.99 -2.75 -15.72
N ILE A 269 -3.06 -3.59 -16.72
CA ILE A 269 -3.41 -3.25 -18.09
C ILE A 269 -4.74 -3.89 -18.47
N THR A 270 -5.49 -3.22 -19.33
CA THR A 270 -6.72 -3.75 -19.92
C THR A 270 -6.55 -3.90 -21.43
N ASP A 271 -7.55 -4.49 -22.08
CA ASP A 271 -7.56 -4.64 -23.54
C ASP A 271 -7.46 -3.30 -24.28
N HIS A 272 -8.05 -2.23 -23.74
CA HIS A 272 -8.11 -0.91 -24.37
C HIS A 272 -7.16 0.14 -23.79
N ARG A 273 -6.59 -0.06 -22.58
CA ARG A 273 -5.63 0.85 -21.94
C ARG A 273 -4.43 0.08 -21.40
N ARG A 274 -3.22 0.50 -21.80
CA ARG A 274 -1.95 -0.15 -21.42
C ARG A 274 -0.94 0.89 -20.93
N PRO A 275 -1.19 1.54 -19.79
CA PRO A 275 -0.27 2.51 -19.24
C PRO A 275 1.06 1.86 -18.87
N GLN A 276 2.14 2.62 -19.02
CA GLN A 276 3.46 2.25 -18.50
C GLN A 276 3.78 3.15 -17.31
N VAL A 277 4.16 2.54 -16.20
CA VAL A 277 4.44 3.21 -14.93
C VAL A 277 5.88 3.01 -14.57
N SER A 278 6.54 4.09 -14.17
CA SER A 278 7.92 4.08 -13.70
C SER A 278 8.02 4.05 -12.18
N GLY A 279 9.18 3.68 -11.66
CA GLY A 279 9.47 3.80 -10.23
C GLY A 279 9.31 5.23 -9.71
N ALA A 280 9.66 6.23 -10.55
CA ALA A 280 9.51 7.64 -10.20
C ALA A 280 8.05 8.07 -9.99
N ASP A 281 7.11 7.53 -10.76
CA ASP A 281 5.67 7.79 -10.60
C ASP A 281 5.19 7.27 -9.24
N ILE A 282 5.53 6.04 -8.91
CA ILE A 282 5.12 5.43 -7.64
C ILE A 282 5.81 6.10 -6.44
N GLY A 283 7.09 6.44 -6.58
CA GLY A 283 7.83 7.19 -5.56
C GLY A 283 7.20 8.56 -5.29
N ALA A 284 6.87 9.31 -6.35
CA ALA A 284 6.23 10.62 -6.24
C ALA A 284 4.84 10.54 -5.58
N MET A 285 4.01 9.59 -6.01
CA MET A 285 2.70 9.35 -5.41
C MET A 285 2.82 8.97 -3.92
N SER A 286 3.75 8.09 -3.58
CA SER A 286 3.99 7.66 -2.19
C SER A 286 4.35 8.83 -1.29
N ILE A 287 5.19 9.76 -1.77
CA ILE A 287 5.57 10.96 -1.02
C ILE A 287 4.40 11.96 -0.96
N ALA A 288 3.60 12.08 -2.00
CA ALA A 288 2.40 12.91 -1.96
C ALA A 288 1.43 12.40 -0.87
N LYS A 289 1.23 11.09 -0.76
CA LYS A 289 0.43 10.48 0.30
C LYS A 289 1.04 10.68 1.69
N LEU A 290 2.37 10.53 1.83
CA LEU A 290 3.06 10.81 3.09
C LEU A 290 2.85 12.27 3.54
N GLY A 291 3.05 13.23 2.65
CA GLY A 291 2.82 14.65 2.92
C GLY A 291 1.35 15.00 3.16
N SER A 292 0.43 14.18 2.69
CA SER A 292 -1.02 14.30 2.95
C SER A 292 -1.43 13.70 4.30
N GLY A 293 -0.50 13.11 5.06
CA GLY A 293 -0.74 12.60 6.42
C GLY A 293 -1.12 11.13 6.50
N VAL A 294 -0.76 10.32 5.48
CA VAL A 294 -0.94 8.87 5.57
C VAL A 294 -0.13 8.30 6.73
N GLY A 295 -0.69 7.34 7.46
CA GLY A 295 -0.04 6.63 8.57
C GLY A 295 0.33 5.18 8.29
N MET A 296 0.00 4.67 7.10
CA MET A 296 0.42 3.39 6.56
C MET A 296 0.42 3.46 5.04
N LEU A 297 1.50 3.03 4.41
CA LEU A 297 1.58 2.83 2.96
C LEU A 297 1.36 1.36 2.65
N GLY A 298 0.20 1.03 2.08
CA GLY A 298 -0.14 -0.31 1.63
C GLY A 298 -0.20 -0.36 0.11
N TYR A 299 0.72 -1.10 -0.49
CA TYR A 299 0.89 -1.16 -1.95
C TYR A 299 0.14 -2.34 -2.57
N TYR A 300 -0.66 -2.05 -3.58
CA TYR A 300 -1.35 -3.01 -4.42
C TYR A 300 -0.90 -2.87 -5.88
N MET A 301 -0.29 -3.83 -6.55
CA MET A 301 0.39 -5.01 -6.01
C MET A 301 1.80 -4.64 -5.59
N TYR A 302 2.35 -5.29 -4.58
CA TYR A 302 3.78 -5.25 -4.29
C TYR A 302 4.54 -6.37 -5.01
N HIS A 303 3.88 -7.50 -5.21
CA HIS A 303 4.37 -8.65 -5.96
C HIS A 303 3.36 -9.05 -7.02
N GLY A 304 3.78 -9.09 -8.26
CA GLY A 304 2.97 -9.59 -9.36
C GLY A 304 2.80 -11.12 -9.29
N GLY A 305 2.06 -11.67 -10.23
CA GLY A 305 1.82 -13.10 -10.27
C GLY A 305 1.26 -13.57 -11.61
N SER A 306 0.81 -14.79 -11.62
CA SER A 306 0.10 -15.41 -12.75
C SER A 306 -1.24 -15.98 -12.26
N ASN A 307 -2.31 -15.72 -12.98
CA ASN A 307 -3.57 -16.39 -12.69
C ASN A 307 -3.38 -17.91 -12.85
N PRO A 308 -3.83 -18.74 -11.91
CA PRO A 308 -3.80 -20.18 -12.08
C PRO A 308 -4.77 -20.61 -13.20
N CYS A 309 -4.51 -21.76 -13.79
CA CYS A 309 -5.44 -22.37 -14.73
C CYS A 309 -6.63 -22.93 -13.96
N GLY A 310 -7.84 -22.47 -14.26
CA GLY A 310 -9.05 -23.08 -13.75
C GLY A 310 -9.34 -24.42 -14.39
N LYS A 311 -10.05 -25.27 -13.69
CA LYS A 311 -10.47 -26.57 -14.19
C LYS A 311 -11.59 -26.45 -15.22
N TYR A 312 -12.46 -25.46 -15.04
CA TYR A 312 -13.67 -25.28 -15.85
C TYR A 312 -13.69 -23.96 -16.63
N SER A 313 -12.90 -22.97 -16.24
CA SER A 313 -12.91 -21.66 -16.85
C SER A 313 -11.56 -20.96 -16.70
N SER A 314 -11.33 -19.92 -17.51
CA SER A 314 -10.28 -18.94 -17.23
C SER A 314 -10.66 -18.12 -15.98
N LEU A 315 -9.66 -17.71 -15.19
CA LEU A 315 -9.88 -17.15 -13.86
C LEU A 315 -9.64 -15.64 -13.77
N GLN A 316 -9.33 -14.97 -14.90
CA GLN A 316 -9.21 -13.51 -14.93
C GLN A 316 -10.58 -12.83 -15.09
N GLU A 317 -10.61 -11.56 -14.78
CA GLU A 317 -11.74 -10.69 -15.10
C GLU A 317 -11.91 -10.53 -16.62
N SER A 318 -13.15 -10.64 -17.10
CA SER A 318 -13.46 -10.52 -18.53
C SER A 318 -14.90 -10.08 -18.80
N ARG A 319 -15.17 -9.63 -20.03
CA ARG A 319 -16.54 -9.31 -20.48
C ARG A 319 -17.46 -10.51 -20.49
N GLU A 320 -16.92 -11.73 -20.59
CA GLU A 320 -17.70 -12.96 -20.51
C GLU A 320 -18.51 -13.06 -19.21
N THR A 321 -17.97 -12.52 -18.10
CA THR A 321 -18.63 -12.49 -16.80
C THR A 321 -19.31 -11.17 -16.45
N GLY A 322 -19.48 -10.29 -17.44
CA GLY A 322 -20.24 -9.05 -17.31
C GLY A 322 -19.44 -7.85 -16.83
N TYR A 323 -18.10 -7.93 -16.87
CA TYR A 323 -17.25 -6.78 -16.60
C TYR A 323 -17.12 -5.86 -17.82
N ALA A 324 -16.68 -4.63 -17.57
CA ALA A 324 -16.46 -3.65 -18.63
C ALA A 324 -15.16 -3.90 -19.41
N ASN A 325 -14.22 -4.62 -18.79
CA ASN A 325 -12.84 -4.81 -19.27
C ASN A 325 -12.53 -6.29 -19.52
N ASP A 326 -11.60 -6.54 -20.45
CA ASP A 326 -10.89 -7.80 -20.55
C ASP A 326 -9.44 -7.61 -20.09
N LEU A 327 -8.99 -8.53 -19.27
CA LEU A 327 -7.64 -8.57 -18.73
C LEU A 327 -6.84 -9.73 -19.30
N PRO A 328 -5.50 -9.67 -19.28
CA PRO A 328 -4.68 -10.81 -19.69
C PRO A 328 -5.07 -12.07 -18.92
N GLU A 329 -5.24 -13.19 -19.63
CA GLU A 329 -5.71 -14.44 -19.03
C GLU A 329 -4.76 -14.97 -17.96
N ILE A 330 -3.46 -14.99 -18.26
CA ILE A 330 -2.43 -15.56 -17.37
C ILE A 330 -1.68 -14.47 -16.62
N ASN A 331 -1.32 -13.38 -17.29
CA ASN A 331 -0.45 -12.37 -16.72
C ASN A 331 -1.14 -11.52 -15.65
N TYR A 332 -0.60 -11.53 -14.44
CA TYR A 332 -0.94 -10.63 -13.37
C TYR A 332 0.30 -9.92 -12.82
N ASP A 333 1.16 -9.44 -13.71
CA ASP A 333 2.40 -8.73 -13.38
C ASP A 333 2.15 -7.41 -12.63
N PHE A 334 1.07 -6.72 -12.95
CA PHE A 334 0.64 -5.45 -12.37
C PHE A 334 1.73 -4.34 -12.41
N GLN A 335 2.79 -4.53 -13.17
CA GLN A 335 3.99 -3.69 -13.14
C GLN A 335 4.53 -3.47 -11.72
N ALA A 336 4.39 -4.48 -10.86
CA ALA A 336 4.65 -4.46 -9.44
C ALA A 336 6.14 -4.24 -9.10
N PRO A 337 6.48 -3.82 -7.89
CA PRO A 337 7.86 -3.76 -7.38
C PRO A 337 8.62 -5.06 -7.59
N ILE A 338 8.04 -6.20 -7.27
CA ILE A 338 8.52 -7.52 -7.66
C ILE A 338 7.58 -8.02 -8.75
N ARG A 339 8.13 -8.26 -9.94
CA ARG A 339 7.39 -8.59 -11.15
C ARG A 339 6.87 -10.03 -11.12
N GLN A 340 6.05 -10.39 -12.10
CA GLN A 340 5.39 -11.70 -12.24
C GLN A 340 6.30 -12.90 -11.96
N PHE A 341 7.57 -12.83 -12.33
CA PHE A 341 8.54 -13.93 -12.18
C PHE A 341 9.63 -13.63 -11.13
N GLY A 342 9.34 -12.79 -10.15
CA GLY A 342 10.24 -12.51 -9.04
C GLY A 342 11.39 -11.53 -9.34
N THR A 343 11.40 -10.86 -10.50
CA THR A 343 12.40 -9.85 -10.84
C THR A 343 12.09 -8.52 -10.17
N ILE A 344 13.13 -7.84 -9.70
CA ILE A 344 13.05 -6.55 -9.00
C ILE A 344 12.99 -5.42 -10.03
N SER A 345 11.99 -4.55 -9.90
CA SER A 345 11.79 -3.35 -10.73
C SER A 345 12.42 -2.08 -10.12
N ASP A 346 12.36 -0.98 -10.87
CA ASP A 346 12.75 0.33 -10.34
C ASP A 346 11.82 0.79 -9.21
N THR A 347 10.55 0.47 -9.29
CA THR A 347 9.56 0.76 -8.24
C THR A 347 9.97 0.14 -6.90
N TYR A 348 10.50 -1.08 -6.89
CA TYR A 348 11.02 -1.70 -5.67
C TYR A 348 12.13 -0.87 -5.03
N ARG A 349 13.02 -0.29 -5.85
CA ARG A 349 14.14 0.54 -5.35
C ARG A 349 13.64 1.83 -4.74
N GLU A 350 12.68 2.49 -5.38
CA GLU A 350 12.06 3.72 -4.87
C GLU A 350 11.32 3.49 -3.54
N ILE A 351 10.47 2.46 -3.48
CA ILE A 351 9.73 2.11 -2.26
C ILE A 351 10.72 1.72 -1.15
N ARG A 352 11.78 0.98 -1.46
CA ARG A 352 12.79 0.59 -0.47
C ARG A 352 13.50 1.80 0.15
N LEU A 353 13.81 2.82 -0.63
CA LEU A 353 14.42 4.06 -0.11
C LEU A 353 13.47 4.73 0.90
N LEU A 354 12.19 4.85 0.55
CA LEU A 354 11.18 5.39 1.45
C LEU A 354 11.00 4.50 2.69
N ALA A 355 11.03 3.18 2.52
CA ALA A 355 10.91 2.21 3.61
C ALA A 355 12.08 2.33 4.62
N LEU A 356 13.30 2.52 4.14
CA LEU A 356 14.46 2.76 5.01
C LEU A 356 14.30 4.05 5.82
N PHE A 357 13.79 5.12 5.18
CA PHE A 357 13.48 6.36 5.87
C PHE A 357 12.39 6.17 6.94
N LEU A 358 11.28 5.49 6.60
CA LEU A 358 10.18 5.24 7.53
C LEU A 358 10.57 4.28 8.66
N ARG A 359 11.47 3.34 8.42
CA ARG A 359 12.03 2.49 9.48
C ARG A 359 12.77 3.30 10.53
N ASP A 360 13.53 4.31 10.11
CA ASP A 360 14.35 5.12 11.02
C ASP A 360 13.54 6.25 11.69
N PHE A 361 12.54 6.81 11.02
CA PHE A 361 11.79 8.00 11.44
C PHE A 361 10.29 7.79 11.62
N GLY A 362 9.74 6.62 11.25
CA GLY A 362 8.29 6.39 11.24
C GLY A 362 7.63 6.51 12.62
N GLU A 363 8.30 6.12 13.71
CA GLU A 363 7.79 6.29 15.08
C GLU A 363 7.60 7.78 15.43
N LEU A 364 8.46 8.65 14.89
CA LEU A 364 8.35 10.09 15.08
C LEU A 364 7.31 10.73 14.16
N LEU A 365 7.21 10.23 12.92
CA LEU A 365 6.29 10.74 11.90
C LEU A 365 4.84 10.38 12.16
N ALA A 366 4.56 9.15 12.60
CA ALA A 366 3.21 8.64 12.75
C ALA A 366 2.27 9.57 13.54
N PRO A 367 2.67 10.18 14.68
CA PRO A 367 1.79 11.11 15.42
C PRO A 367 1.77 12.53 14.86
N MET A 368 2.53 12.84 13.80
CA MET A 368 2.55 14.18 13.23
C MET A 368 1.29 14.45 12.40
N GLN A 369 0.79 15.68 12.47
CA GLN A 369 -0.33 16.13 11.65
C GLN A 369 0.18 16.81 10.38
N SER A 370 -0.42 16.47 9.26
CA SER A 370 -0.14 17.13 7.98
C SER A 370 -0.78 18.51 7.95
N LYS A 371 0.02 19.51 7.58
CA LYS A 371 -0.44 20.85 7.26
C LYS A 371 -0.03 21.20 5.84
N ILE A 372 -0.99 21.27 4.96
CA ILE A 372 -0.77 21.65 3.58
C ILE A 372 -0.65 23.16 3.51
N LEU A 373 0.48 23.65 3.04
CA LEU A 373 0.71 25.07 2.81
C LEU A 373 0.28 25.40 1.39
N THR A 374 -0.65 26.34 1.26
CA THR A 374 -0.97 26.93 -0.04
C THR A 374 0.28 27.55 -0.65
N PRO A 375 0.41 27.59 -2.01
CA PRO A 375 1.53 28.26 -2.65
C PRO A 375 1.68 29.66 -2.07
N CYS A 376 2.88 29.99 -1.58
CA CYS A 376 3.14 31.29 -1.01
C CYS A 376 2.94 32.34 -2.10
N GLU A 377 1.99 33.25 -1.93
CA GLU A 377 1.73 34.38 -2.84
C GLU A 377 2.88 35.38 -2.90
N THR A 378 3.90 35.17 -2.09
CA THR A 378 5.09 36.02 -2.05
C THR A 378 6.16 35.49 -3.01
N GLN A 379 6.17 35.97 -4.15
CA GLN A 379 7.21 36.25 -5.12
C GLN A 379 6.87 35.77 -6.54
N ARG A 380 6.79 36.76 -7.39
CA ARG A 380 6.77 36.72 -8.86
C ARG A 380 7.77 35.70 -9.47
N MET A 381 7.51 34.40 -9.30
CA MET A 381 8.14 33.39 -10.12
C MET A 381 7.10 32.85 -11.10
N ARG A 382 7.20 33.31 -12.31
CA ARG A 382 6.25 33.13 -13.42
C ARG A 382 6.13 31.67 -13.94
N THR A 383 6.72 30.64 -13.33
CA THR A 383 6.80 29.31 -13.97
C THR A 383 6.76 28.07 -13.07
N ARG A 384 6.65 28.14 -11.74
CA ARG A 384 6.63 26.93 -10.93
C ARG A 384 5.72 27.07 -9.71
N SER A 385 4.68 26.24 -9.65
CA SER A 385 3.89 26.07 -8.41
C SER A 385 4.64 25.10 -7.49
N VAL A 386 5.06 25.56 -6.33
CA VAL A 386 5.68 24.72 -5.29
C VAL A 386 4.63 24.36 -4.26
N TRP A 387 4.31 23.10 -4.14
CA TRP A 387 3.44 22.58 -3.09
C TRP A 387 4.29 22.16 -1.90
N ARG A 388 3.84 22.47 -0.69
CA ARG A 388 4.52 22.09 0.55
C ARG A 388 3.54 21.51 1.53
N ALA A 389 3.90 20.39 2.12
CA ALA A 389 3.25 19.86 3.30
C ALA A 389 4.23 19.88 4.46
N VAL A 390 3.74 20.26 5.63
CA VAL A 390 4.52 20.28 6.86
C VAL A 390 3.88 19.30 7.82
N LEU A 391 4.65 18.32 8.26
CA LEU A 391 4.25 17.40 9.31
C LEU A 391 4.77 17.98 10.62
N THR A 392 3.87 18.25 11.58
CA THR A 392 4.22 18.92 12.84
C THR A 392 3.78 18.11 14.05
N LYS A 393 4.63 18.08 15.09
CA LYS A 393 4.30 17.62 16.43
C LYS A 393 4.51 18.76 17.42
N THR A 394 3.52 18.98 18.26
CA THR A 394 3.58 20.01 19.32
C THR A 394 4.38 19.51 20.50
N ALA A 395 5.65 19.63 20.55
CA ALA A 395 6.47 19.47 21.78
C ALA A 395 7.61 18.45 21.80
N ASP A 396 8.33 18.22 20.71
CA ASP A 396 9.56 17.43 20.80
C ASP A 396 10.63 17.83 19.76
N PHE A 397 11.80 17.23 19.89
CA PHE A 397 13.06 17.51 19.18
C PHE A 397 12.99 17.65 17.65
N PHE A 398 11.98 17.02 17.01
CA PHE A 398 11.60 17.29 15.61
C PHE A 398 10.34 18.15 15.58
N SER A 399 10.50 19.42 15.26
CA SER A 399 9.34 20.33 15.19
C SER A 399 8.58 20.25 13.88
N SER A 400 9.23 19.86 12.78
CA SER A 400 8.55 19.71 11.48
C SER A 400 9.38 18.95 10.45
N ILE A 401 8.70 18.19 9.58
CA ILE A 401 9.25 17.70 8.33
C ILE A 401 8.53 18.41 7.19
N ILE A 402 9.28 19.04 6.32
CA ILE A 402 8.74 19.73 5.15
C ILE A 402 8.94 18.84 3.93
N ILE A 403 7.84 18.48 3.30
CA ILE A 403 7.82 17.77 2.03
C ILE A 403 7.44 18.79 0.97
N SER A 404 8.31 18.99 -0.02
CA SER A 404 8.03 19.91 -1.12
C SER A 404 8.08 19.18 -2.45
N ALA A 405 7.12 19.49 -3.30
CA ALA A 405 7.05 19.00 -4.67
C ALA A 405 7.01 20.20 -5.62
N ASP A 406 7.89 20.21 -6.60
CA ASP A 406 7.84 21.18 -7.70
C ASP A 406 6.90 20.63 -8.77
N GLY A 407 5.68 21.17 -8.85
CA GLY A 407 4.65 20.71 -9.79
C GLY A 407 4.65 21.54 -11.08
N GLN A 408 5.01 20.91 -12.18
CA GLN A 408 4.37 21.13 -13.49
C GLN A 408 3.50 19.90 -13.74
N TRP A 409 2.46 20.04 -14.57
CA TRP A 409 1.59 18.95 -15.07
C TRP A 409 2.34 17.87 -15.89
N MET A 410 3.58 17.67 -15.57
CA MET A 410 4.50 16.63 -16.01
C MET A 410 4.96 15.84 -14.80
N PRO A 411 5.41 14.59 -14.93
CA PRO A 411 5.86 13.80 -13.79
C PRO A 411 6.78 14.61 -12.90
N ILE A 412 6.53 14.54 -11.59
CA ILE A 412 7.23 15.33 -10.57
C ILE A 412 8.73 15.10 -10.73
N ARG A 413 9.45 16.11 -11.20
CA ARG A 413 10.89 15.98 -11.51
C ARG A 413 11.80 16.14 -10.30
N GLU A 414 11.31 16.79 -9.24
CA GLU A 414 12.11 16.99 -8.02
C GLU A 414 11.23 16.98 -6.78
N LEU A 415 11.55 16.06 -5.88
CA LEU A 415 10.98 15.98 -4.55
C LEU A 415 12.07 16.21 -3.52
N SER A 416 11.82 17.05 -2.53
CA SER A 416 12.79 17.29 -1.45
C SER A 416 12.14 17.08 -0.10
N LEU A 417 12.81 16.31 0.73
CA LEU A 417 12.45 16.11 2.13
C LEU A 417 13.34 17.00 3.01
N TRP A 418 12.71 17.81 3.87
CA TRP A 418 13.41 18.69 4.79
C TRP A 418 12.99 18.36 6.22
N ALA A 419 13.94 18.13 7.10
CA ALA A 419 13.68 18.02 8.53
C ALA A 419 14.28 19.19 9.27
N THR A 420 13.50 19.78 10.17
CA THR A 420 13.97 20.83 11.06
C THR A 420 14.12 20.26 12.47
N MET A 421 15.35 20.24 12.98
CA MET A 421 15.67 19.83 14.34
C MET A 421 16.02 21.07 15.17
N GLY A 422 15.16 21.49 16.05
CA GLY A 422 15.36 22.70 16.85
C GLY A 422 15.52 23.94 15.98
N ARG A 423 16.67 24.64 16.08
CA ARG A 423 17.00 25.82 15.27
C ARG A 423 17.74 25.47 13.96
N GLU A 424 18.04 24.21 13.70
CA GLU A 424 18.79 23.80 12.51
C GLU A 424 17.87 23.12 11.49
N GLN A 425 17.96 23.54 10.24
CA GLN A 425 17.28 22.89 9.11
C GLN A 425 18.21 21.85 8.45
N CYS A 426 17.77 20.62 8.39
CA CYS A 426 18.45 19.55 7.65
C CYS A 426 17.72 19.28 6.33
N CYS A 427 18.44 19.34 5.21
CA CYS A 427 17.91 19.03 3.90
C CYS A 427 18.35 17.62 3.49
N PHE A 428 17.40 16.77 3.16
CA PHE A 428 17.69 15.50 2.50
C PHE A 428 17.90 15.76 0.99
N PRO A 429 18.93 15.17 0.37
CA PRO A 429 19.36 15.62 -0.96
C PRO A 429 18.31 15.41 -2.04
N LYS A 430 18.22 16.40 -2.92
CA LYS A 430 17.31 16.49 -4.08
C LYS A 430 17.48 15.39 -5.14
N ARG A 431 18.40 14.45 -4.98
CA ARG A 431 18.82 13.52 -6.05
C ARG A 431 18.14 12.15 -6.03
N ILE A 432 17.08 11.97 -5.25
CA ILE A 432 16.40 10.66 -5.20
C ILE A 432 15.69 10.31 -6.52
N LEU A 433 15.44 11.28 -7.42
CA LEU A 433 14.53 11.07 -8.56
C LEU A 433 15.05 11.54 -9.93
N ARG A 434 16.39 11.50 -10.20
CA ARG A 434 16.87 11.63 -11.58
C ARG A 434 17.42 10.31 -12.09
N PRO A 435 16.71 9.60 -12.98
CA PRO A 435 17.21 8.37 -13.61
C PRO A 435 18.52 8.56 -14.37
N GLU A 436 18.75 9.74 -14.91
CA GLU A 436 19.90 10.10 -15.76
C GLU A 436 21.23 10.29 -14.99
N ASN A 437 21.24 10.25 -13.66
CA ASN A 437 22.44 10.44 -12.84
C ASN A 437 22.78 9.26 -11.93
N LEU A 438 22.14 8.11 -12.12
CA LEU A 438 22.55 6.85 -11.50
C LEU A 438 23.55 6.14 -12.44
N ASP A 439 24.73 6.72 -12.60
CA ASP A 439 25.87 6.01 -13.16
C ASP A 439 26.30 4.93 -12.15
N PHE A 440 25.74 3.75 -12.31
CA PHE A 440 26.30 2.52 -11.75
C PHE A 440 27.47 2.09 -12.65
N SER A 441 28.55 2.84 -12.66
CA SER A 441 29.81 2.29 -13.11
C SER A 441 30.23 1.21 -12.11
N PRO A 442 30.58 0.00 -12.55
CA PRO A 442 31.16 -1.00 -11.67
C PRO A 442 32.41 -0.38 -11.00
N ILE A 443 32.57 -0.65 -9.71
CA ILE A 443 33.74 -0.24 -8.95
C ILE A 443 34.96 -0.94 -9.58
N GLY A 444 35.53 -0.28 -10.56
CA GLY A 444 36.79 -0.62 -11.22
C GLY A 444 37.77 0.54 -11.01
N SER A 445 38.70 0.31 -10.14
CA SER A 445 40.02 0.93 -10.00
C SER A 445 40.30 2.15 -10.88
N SER A 446 40.10 3.39 -10.36
CA SER A 446 41.01 4.50 -10.53
C SER A 446 40.68 5.61 -9.53
N TRP A 447 41.48 5.67 -8.50
CA TRP A 447 41.48 6.69 -7.45
C TRP A 447 42.41 7.83 -7.84
N ASP A 448 42.17 8.52 -8.94
CA ASP A 448 42.94 9.71 -9.31
C ASP A 448 42.05 10.84 -9.80
N ARG A 449 41.38 11.51 -8.86
CA ARG A 449 40.98 12.92 -8.98
C ARG A 449 41.01 13.57 -7.60
N PRO A 450 41.39 14.84 -7.47
CA PRO A 450 41.62 15.46 -6.17
C PRO A 450 40.30 15.66 -5.43
N PHE A 451 40.14 14.92 -4.36
CA PHE A 451 39.05 15.13 -3.39
C PHE A 451 39.35 16.36 -2.55
N CYS A 452 38.43 17.31 -2.50
CA CYS A 452 38.41 18.32 -1.45
C CYS A 452 38.40 17.63 -0.09
N LYS A 453 39.36 18.00 0.79
CA LYS A 453 39.47 17.45 2.14
C LYS A 453 38.19 17.70 2.92
N ALA A 454 37.42 16.66 3.11
CA ALA A 454 36.27 16.66 4.05
C ALA A 454 36.81 16.37 5.45
N HIS A 455 36.59 17.26 6.40
CA HIS A 455 36.88 16.99 7.79
C HIS A 455 35.74 16.16 8.41
N LEU A 456 36.04 14.91 8.70
CA LEU A 456 35.16 14.03 9.51
C LEU A 456 35.24 14.49 10.98
N ARG A 457 34.16 15.05 11.51
CA ARG A 457 33.96 15.18 12.95
C ARG A 457 33.05 14.07 13.44
N ARG A 458 33.55 13.26 14.38
CA ARG A 458 32.72 12.33 15.15
C ARG A 458 31.83 13.13 16.10
N PRO A 459 30.52 12.85 16.18
CA PRO A 459 29.71 13.41 17.25
C PRO A 459 30.10 12.75 18.57
N SER A 460 30.49 13.55 19.54
CA SER A 460 30.59 13.12 20.93
C SER A 460 29.15 13.07 21.49
N ALA A 461 28.54 11.91 21.53
CA ALA A 461 27.31 11.69 22.24
C ALA A 461 27.52 10.65 23.32
N ASN A 462 27.59 11.12 24.54
CA ASN A 462 27.33 10.30 25.73
C ASN A 462 25.82 10.07 25.81
N CYS A 463 25.34 8.98 25.26
CA CYS A 463 23.97 8.52 25.46
C CYS A 463 24.03 7.03 25.74
N GLY A 464 23.80 6.69 27.02
CA GLY A 464 23.84 5.32 27.52
C GLY A 464 22.67 4.47 27.01
N ARG A 465 22.77 3.95 25.81
CA ARG A 465 21.93 2.86 25.29
C ARG A 465 22.77 1.90 24.43
N PRO A 466 22.42 0.60 24.34
CA PRO A 466 23.27 -0.41 23.74
C PRO A 466 23.52 -0.16 22.25
N LYS A 467 24.77 -0.31 21.85
CA LYS A 467 25.33 -0.06 20.54
C LYS A 467 24.67 -0.93 19.45
N ARG A 468 23.78 -0.38 18.65
CA ARG A 468 23.62 -0.83 17.26
C ARG A 468 24.59 -0.02 16.42
N ARG A 469 25.51 -0.69 15.73
CA ARG A 469 26.42 -0.02 14.76
C ARG A 469 25.58 0.37 13.53
N CYS A 470 25.18 1.63 13.46
CA CYS A 470 24.81 2.27 12.21
C CYS A 470 26.00 3.07 11.74
N SER A 471 26.57 2.71 10.60
CA SER A 471 27.66 3.48 9.97
C SER A 471 27.02 4.50 9.05
N TYR A 472 26.77 5.71 9.55
CA TYR A 472 26.36 6.83 8.73
C TYR A 472 27.61 7.68 8.42
N PHE A 473 27.82 7.96 7.14
CA PHE A 473 28.82 8.94 6.72
C PHE A 473 28.13 10.28 6.53
N MET A 474 28.58 11.29 7.28
CA MET A 474 28.09 12.65 7.18
C MET A 474 29.09 13.48 6.40
N VAL A 475 28.70 14.02 5.26
CA VAL A 475 29.51 14.99 4.49
C VAL A 475 28.86 16.36 4.66
N THR A 476 29.60 17.29 5.24
CA THR A 476 29.18 18.69 5.37
C THR A 476 29.87 19.55 4.30
N GLU A 477 29.07 20.19 3.45
CA GLU A 477 29.51 21.18 2.51
C GLU A 477 29.19 22.59 3.04
N ARG A 478 30.17 23.47 3.14
CA ARG A 478 29.98 24.88 3.52
C ARG A 478 29.62 25.67 2.27
N MET A 479 28.41 26.20 2.21
CA MET A 479 28.11 27.29 1.28
C MET A 479 28.15 28.63 2.02
N LEU A 480 29.00 29.52 1.56
CA LEU A 480 28.98 30.92 1.98
C LEU A 480 28.08 31.72 1.03
N THR A 481 26.95 32.19 1.53
CA THR A 481 26.15 33.22 0.86
C THR A 481 25.66 34.21 1.90
N ASN A 482 26.17 35.43 1.82
CA ASN A 482 25.70 36.64 2.52
C ASN A 482 25.26 36.44 3.99
N GLY A 483 26.21 36.18 4.85
CA GLY A 483 26.06 36.36 6.29
C GLY A 483 25.31 35.27 7.08
N SER A 484 24.75 34.27 6.47
CA SER A 484 24.15 33.12 7.16
C SER A 484 24.81 31.80 6.75
N GLN A 485 25.35 31.08 7.73
CA GLN A 485 25.90 29.75 7.50
C GLN A 485 24.75 28.74 7.42
N LYS A 486 24.52 28.12 6.25
CA LYS A 486 23.65 26.97 6.09
C LYS A 486 24.50 25.70 6.04
N LYS A 487 24.27 24.78 6.97
CA LYS A 487 24.89 23.44 6.94
C LYS A 487 24.04 22.51 6.10
N ARG A 488 24.62 21.85 5.14
CA ARG A 488 23.99 20.83 4.33
C ARG A 488 24.47 19.46 4.80
N LEU A 489 23.53 18.61 5.22
CA LEU A 489 23.80 17.23 5.56
C LEU A 489 23.48 16.36 4.34
N GLN A 490 24.45 15.64 3.85
CA GLN A 490 24.29 14.68 2.76
C GLN A 490 24.52 13.29 3.32
N PHE A 491 23.50 12.44 3.23
CA PHE A 491 23.61 11.03 3.58
C PHE A 491 24.02 10.26 2.33
N CYS A 492 25.13 9.53 2.39
CA CYS A 492 25.45 8.48 1.43
C CYS A 492 25.01 7.15 2.04
N ILE A 493 24.17 6.43 1.33
CA ILE A 493 23.74 5.07 1.65
C ILE A 493 24.68 4.08 0.98
#